data_1d9a06044f385fc000b631e57598a684
#
_entry.id   1d9a06044f385fc000b631e57598a684
#
_cell.length_a   1.000
_cell.length_b   1.000
_cell.length_c   1.000
_cell.angle_alpha   90.00
_cell.angle_beta   90.00
_cell.angle_gamma   90.00
#
_symmetry.space_group_name_H-M   'P 1'
#
loop_
_entity.id
_entity.type
_entity.pdbx_description
1 polymer ?
#
loop_
_entity_poly.entity_id
_entity_poly.type
_entity_poly.pdbx_seq_one_letter_code
_entity_poly.pdbx_strand_id
1 'polypeptide(L)'
;MSKKQDVLIVMTHSMKIKELEARQNALQEEMEPRRNACLEATQKFNALMEDYQNLSSKISFLTEEQSKVREEVNHMSDKASDNGFYNPQHLEMLLESNGAAKAMNENLKEENVFLTDLVKYLRDDLGVISTPGPTGEISPCSKILNELEARLSKNLSNQSELVIDRMNVEAEIYEERQKPRYEELNQLKRTLALFDTNMEDYREKHAELTQAKDKAEVELNKAQQALSDLIDEEKSVGKSLKKLRAAENS
;
A
#
# COMPACT_ATOMS: atom_id res chain seq x y z
N MET A 1 -51.64 -77.16 8.90
CA MET A 1 -52.01 -75.86 8.23
C MET A 1 -52.52 -76.19 6.84
N SER A 2 -53.63 -75.55 6.41
CA SER A 2 -54.30 -75.91 5.18
C SER A 2 -53.57 -75.39 3.93
N LYS A 3 -53.42 -76.27 2.89
CA LYS A 3 -52.84 -75.90 1.56
C LYS A 3 -53.42 -74.57 0.98
N LYS A 4 -54.62 -74.15 1.37
CA LYS A 4 -55.22 -72.87 0.99
C LYS A 4 -54.54 -71.65 1.67
N GLN A 5 -54.01 -71.78 2.90
CA GLN A 5 -53.34 -70.72 3.62
C GLN A 5 -51.93 -70.51 3.04
N ASP A 6 -51.22 -71.56 2.65
CA ASP A 6 -49.92 -71.46 2.06
C ASP A 6 -49.93 -70.82 0.67
N VAL A 7 -50.92 -71.12 -0.15
CA VAL A 7 -51.18 -70.48 -1.47
C VAL A 7 -51.53 -69.00 -1.32
N LEU A 8 -52.31 -68.61 -0.31
CA LEU A 8 -52.68 -67.22 -0.09
C LEU A 8 -51.47 -66.39 0.40
N ILE A 9 -50.55 -66.96 1.23
CA ILE A 9 -49.37 -66.37 1.72
C ILE A 9 -48.38 -66.14 0.55
N VAL A 10 -48.18 -67.11 -0.34
CA VAL A 10 -47.35 -67.00 -1.52
C VAL A 10 -47.86 -65.96 -2.51
N MET A 11 -49.18 -65.94 -2.77
CA MET A 11 -49.76 -64.89 -3.62
C MET A 11 -49.57 -63.47 -3.06
N THR A 12 -49.74 -63.31 -1.73
CA THR A 12 -49.51 -62.00 -1.07
C THR A 12 -48.06 -61.56 -1.09
N HIS A 13 -47.07 -62.48 -0.95
CA HIS A 13 -45.66 -62.17 -1.09
C HIS A 13 -45.30 -61.79 -2.51
N SER A 14 -45.74 -62.52 -3.54
CA SER A 14 -45.48 -62.22 -4.94
C SER A 14 -46.05 -60.88 -5.38
N MET A 15 -47.29 -60.51 -4.91
CA MET A 15 -47.85 -59.15 -5.15
C MET A 15 -46.98 -58.05 -4.50
N LYS A 16 -46.56 -58.27 -3.26
CA LYS A 16 -45.76 -57.33 -2.53
C LYS A 16 -44.36 -57.12 -3.12
N ILE A 17 -43.74 -58.18 -3.66
CA ILE A 17 -42.47 -58.11 -4.43
C ILE A 17 -42.61 -57.24 -5.67
N LYS A 18 -43.67 -57.45 -6.47
CA LYS A 18 -43.96 -56.64 -7.67
C LYS A 18 -44.18 -55.17 -7.35
N GLU A 19 -44.88 -54.87 -6.25
CA GLU A 19 -45.11 -53.52 -5.80
C GLU A 19 -43.79 -52.80 -5.38
N LEU A 20 -42.93 -53.52 -4.65
CA LEU A 20 -41.61 -52.97 -4.25
C LEU A 20 -40.65 -52.84 -5.42
N GLU A 21 -40.69 -53.74 -6.41
CA GLU A 21 -39.90 -53.61 -7.65
C GLU A 21 -40.39 -52.42 -8.47
N ALA A 22 -41.67 -52.19 -8.60
CA ALA A 22 -42.21 -50.99 -9.25
C ALA A 22 -41.78 -49.71 -8.51
N ARG A 23 -41.83 -49.73 -7.18
CA ARG A 23 -41.33 -48.59 -6.39
C ARG A 23 -39.83 -48.35 -6.56
N GLN A 24 -39.01 -49.41 -6.59
CA GLN A 24 -37.56 -49.32 -6.83
C GLN A 24 -37.25 -48.69 -8.19
N ASN A 25 -37.96 -49.11 -9.24
CA ASN A 25 -37.80 -48.53 -10.58
C ASN A 25 -38.21 -47.04 -10.59
N ALA A 26 -39.34 -46.71 -9.98
CA ALA A 26 -39.77 -45.31 -9.87
C ALA A 26 -38.77 -44.44 -9.10
N LEU A 27 -38.18 -44.93 -8.00
CA LEU A 27 -37.13 -44.23 -7.26
C LEU A 27 -35.89 -44.02 -8.11
N GLN A 28 -35.48 -44.98 -8.95
CA GLN A 28 -34.36 -44.83 -9.85
C GLN A 28 -34.62 -43.77 -10.90
N GLU A 29 -35.82 -43.71 -11.45
CA GLU A 29 -36.24 -42.67 -12.40
C GLU A 29 -36.29 -41.28 -11.75
N GLU A 30 -36.70 -41.16 -10.48
CA GLU A 30 -36.70 -39.89 -9.72
C GLU A 30 -35.27 -39.44 -9.29
N MET A 31 -34.35 -40.38 -9.10
CA MET A 31 -33.01 -40.05 -8.64
C MET A 31 -32.16 -39.32 -9.68
N GLU A 32 -32.28 -39.64 -10.98
CA GLU A 32 -31.47 -39.02 -12.03
C GLU A 32 -31.67 -37.50 -12.16
N PRO A 33 -32.93 -36.98 -12.26
CA PRO A 33 -33.15 -35.54 -12.25
C PRO A 33 -32.69 -34.86 -10.96
N ARG A 34 -32.79 -35.56 -9.79
CA ARG A 34 -32.29 -35.00 -8.52
C ARG A 34 -30.76 -34.92 -8.45
N ARG A 35 -30.08 -35.90 -9.02
CA ARG A 35 -28.59 -35.86 -9.15
C ARG A 35 -28.16 -34.70 -10.04
N ASN A 36 -28.84 -34.50 -11.15
CA ASN A 36 -28.54 -33.37 -12.07
C ASN A 36 -28.81 -32.03 -11.38
N ALA A 37 -29.92 -31.86 -10.69
CA ALA A 37 -30.22 -30.65 -9.94
C ALA A 37 -29.16 -30.36 -8.84
N CYS A 38 -28.71 -31.42 -8.14
CA CYS A 38 -27.64 -31.28 -7.14
C CYS A 38 -26.32 -30.87 -7.78
N LEU A 39 -25.99 -31.44 -8.95
CA LEU A 39 -24.77 -31.08 -9.69
C LEU A 39 -24.82 -29.64 -10.17
N GLU A 40 -25.94 -29.18 -10.75
CA GLU A 40 -26.12 -27.79 -11.18
C GLU A 40 -26.03 -26.81 -10.01
N ALA A 41 -26.65 -27.12 -8.88
CA ALA A 41 -26.57 -26.29 -7.67
C ALA A 41 -25.14 -26.24 -7.13
N THR A 42 -24.38 -27.35 -7.19
CA THR A 42 -22.96 -27.40 -6.79
C THR A 42 -22.11 -26.53 -7.70
N GLN A 43 -22.29 -26.62 -9.00
CA GLN A 43 -21.55 -25.81 -9.99
C GLN A 43 -21.81 -24.31 -9.80
N LYS A 44 -23.10 -23.94 -9.62
CA LYS A 44 -23.51 -22.56 -9.35
C LYS A 44 -22.89 -22.01 -8.06
N PHE A 45 -22.94 -22.78 -6.98
CA PHE A 45 -22.35 -22.40 -5.69
C PHE A 45 -20.83 -22.23 -5.80
N ASN A 46 -20.13 -23.16 -6.45
CA ASN A 46 -18.68 -23.09 -6.61
C ASN A 46 -18.25 -21.88 -7.44
N ALA A 47 -18.96 -21.55 -8.52
CA ALA A 47 -18.68 -20.35 -9.32
C ALA A 47 -18.84 -19.07 -8.49
N LEU A 48 -19.94 -18.95 -7.74
CA LEU A 48 -20.16 -17.79 -6.85
C LEU A 48 -19.13 -17.71 -5.72
N MET A 49 -18.67 -18.84 -5.20
CA MET A 49 -17.62 -18.89 -4.19
C MET A 49 -16.28 -18.42 -4.73
N GLU A 50 -15.93 -18.79 -5.96
CA GLU A 50 -14.72 -18.32 -6.65
C GLU A 50 -14.76 -16.81 -6.88
N ASP A 51 -15.87 -16.28 -7.42
CA ASP A 51 -16.08 -14.85 -7.61
C ASP A 51 -15.99 -14.08 -6.29
N TYR A 52 -16.59 -14.60 -5.22
CA TYR A 52 -16.54 -14.02 -3.87
C TYR A 52 -15.10 -13.97 -3.34
N GLN A 53 -14.34 -15.05 -3.48
CA GLN A 53 -12.94 -15.11 -3.02
C GLN A 53 -12.05 -14.15 -3.81
N ASN A 54 -12.23 -14.09 -5.13
CA ASN A 54 -11.49 -13.16 -6.00
C ASN A 54 -11.77 -11.71 -5.63
N LEU A 55 -13.03 -11.36 -5.41
CA LEU A 55 -13.42 -10.00 -5.02
C LEU A 55 -12.93 -9.64 -3.61
N SER A 56 -13.01 -10.57 -2.65
CA SER A 56 -12.48 -10.38 -1.29
C SER A 56 -10.98 -10.12 -1.30
N SER A 57 -10.22 -10.87 -2.10
CA SER A 57 -8.78 -10.70 -2.26
C SER A 57 -8.45 -9.33 -2.86
N LYS A 58 -9.23 -8.90 -3.85
CA LYS A 58 -9.07 -7.57 -4.48
C LYS A 58 -9.36 -6.44 -3.51
N ILE A 59 -10.41 -6.55 -2.71
CA ILE A 59 -10.75 -5.57 -1.66
C ILE A 59 -9.61 -5.46 -0.64
N SER A 60 -9.07 -6.59 -0.18
CA SER A 60 -7.94 -6.63 0.75
C SER A 60 -6.71 -5.91 0.18
N PHE A 61 -6.34 -6.22 -1.06
CA PHE A 61 -5.22 -5.56 -1.74
C PHE A 61 -5.43 -4.04 -1.87
N LEU A 62 -6.61 -3.63 -2.35
CA LEU A 62 -6.93 -2.20 -2.51
C LEU A 62 -6.98 -1.45 -1.17
N THR A 63 -7.41 -2.12 -0.09
CA THR A 63 -7.40 -1.53 1.26
C THR A 63 -5.97 -1.26 1.74
N GLU A 64 -5.05 -2.17 1.45
CA GLU A 64 -3.64 -1.98 1.79
C GLU A 64 -3.02 -0.82 0.99
N GLU A 65 -3.25 -0.77 -0.32
CA GLU A 65 -2.76 0.31 -1.18
C GLU A 65 -3.36 1.67 -0.79
N GLN A 66 -4.65 1.73 -0.48
CA GLN A 66 -5.30 2.92 0.04
C GLN A 66 -4.66 3.42 1.35
N SER A 67 -4.32 2.49 2.26
CA SER A 67 -3.65 2.82 3.52
C SER A 67 -2.29 3.46 3.28
N LYS A 68 -1.48 2.91 2.37
CA LYS A 68 -0.17 3.46 1.99
C LYS A 68 -0.29 4.89 1.45
N VAL A 69 -1.22 5.11 0.51
CA VAL A 69 -1.45 6.46 -0.04
C VAL A 69 -1.94 7.43 1.04
N ARG A 70 -2.79 6.98 1.95
CA ARG A 70 -3.28 7.80 3.07
C ARG A 70 -2.17 8.20 4.03
N GLU A 71 -1.28 7.29 4.37
CA GLU A 71 -0.10 7.56 5.19
C GLU A 71 0.83 8.57 4.52
N GLU A 72 1.04 8.46 3.21
CA GLU A 72 1.84 9.39 2.44
C GLU A 72 1.21 10.79 2.37
N VAL A 73 -0.12 10.88 2.14
CA VAL A 73 -0.87 12.15 2.19
C VAL A 73 -0.74 12.81 3.56
N ASN A 74 -0.89 12.06 4.65
CA ASN A 74 -0.76 12.58 6.00
C ASN A 74 0.67 13.08 6.24
N HIS A 75 1.68 12.27 5.93
CA HIS A 75 3.08 12.64 6.09
C HIS A 75 3.45 13.93 5.33
N MET A 76 3.02 14.04 4.06
CA MET A 76 3.25 15.25 3.27
C MET A 76 2.47 16.46 3.81
N SER A 77 1.24 16.25 4.31
CA SER A 77 0.42 17.30 4.90
C SER A 77 1.02 17.83 6.19
N ASP A 78 1.52 16.94 7.05
CA ASP A 78 2.19 17.30 8.30
C ASP A 78 3.49 18.09 8.02
N LYS A 79 4.32 17.60 7.09
CA LYS A 79 5.52 18.33 6.65
C LYS A 79 5.19 19.71 6.08
N ALA A 80 4.13 19.82 5.29
CA ALA A 80 3.69 21.11 4.73
C ALA A 80 3.17 22.06 5.82
N SER A 81 2.54 21.52 6.86
CA SER A 81 2.08 22.30 8.01
C SER A 81 3.24 22.88 8.83
N ASP A 82 4.30 22.09 9.00
CA ASP A 82 5.45 22.49 9.83
C ASP A 82 6.42 23.41 9.07
N ASN A 83 6.70 23.12 7.79
CA ASN A 83 7.78 23.76 7.02
C ASN A 83 7.30 24.52 5.77
N GLY A 84 5.99 24.51 5.48
CA GLY A 84 5.41 25.05 4.26
C GLY A 84 5.68 24.17 3.03
N PHE A 85 5.22 24.66 1.89
CA PHE A 85 5.46 24.00 0.60
C PHE A 85 6.75 24.48 -0.06
N TYR A 86 7.34 23.62 -0.90
CA TYR A 86 8.45 23.95 -1.77
C TYR A 86 8.10 25.19 -2.65
N ASN A 87 9.01 26.17 -2.62
CA ASN A 87 8.90 27.39 -3.41
C ASN A 87 10.11 27.51 -4.35
N PRO A 88 9.93 27.27 -5.66
CA PRO A 88 11.04 27.31 -6.62
C PRO A 88 11.68 28.70 -6.73
N GLN A 89 10.91 29.79 -6.58
CA GLN A 89 11.43 31.16 -6.63
C GLN A 89 12.32 31.46 -5.41
N HIS A 90 11.89 30.98 -4.23
CA HIS A 90 12.71 31.11 -3.01
C HIS A 90 14.02 30.33 -3.11
N LEU A 91 13.95 29.11 -3.64
CA LEU A 91 15.16 28.31 -3.90
C LEU A 91 16.11 29.02 -4.89
N GLU A 92 15.59 29.60 -5.96
CA GLU A 92 16.39 30.34 -6.94
C GLU A 92 17.11 31.53 -6.30
N MET A 93 16.41 32.33 -5.48
CA MET A 93 17.00 33.43 -4.72
C MET A 93 18.11 32.96 -3.78
N LEU A 94 17.92 31.84 -3.07
CA LEU A 94 18.94 31.26 -2.19
C LEU A 94 20.17 30.80 -2.98
N LEU A 95 19.97 30.18 -4.14
CA LEU A 95 21.07 29.74 -5.01
C LEU A 95 21.88 30.93 -5.58
N GLU A 96 21.20 31.98 -5.99
CA GLU A 96 21.86 33.24 -6.44
C GLU A 96 22.65 33.87 -5.31
N SER A 97 22.06 33.97 -4.10
CA SER A 97 22.73 34.50 -2.91
C SER A 97 23.98 33.70 -2.54
N ASN A 98 23.88 32.36 -2.53
CA ASN A 98 25.01 31.47 -2.30
C ASN A 98 26.14 31.64 -3.35
N GLY A 99 25.74 31.78 -4.62
CA GLY A 99 26.66 32.02 -5.74
C GLY A 99 27.42 33.35 -5.58
N ALA A 100 26.72 34.44 -5.23
CA ALA A 100 27.32 35.74 -4.98
C ALA A 100 28.28 35.72 -3.75
N ALA A 101 27.84 35.09 -2.66
CA ALA A 101 28.69 34.94 -1.48
C ALA A 101 29.97 34.13 -1.76
N LYS A 102 29.88 33.09 -2.59
CA LYS A 102 31.04 32.30 -3.03
C LYS A 102 32.01 33.14 -3.83
N ALA A 103 31.53 33.90 -4.82
CA ALA A 103 32.38 34.77 -5.62
C ALA A 103 33.08 35.84 -4.76
N MET A 104 32.35 36.45 -3.82
CA MET A 104 32.92 37.43 -2.89
C MET A 104 33.96 36.82 -1.97
N ASN A 105 33.75 35.59 -1.50
CA ASN A 105 34.77 34.89 -0.68
C ASN A 105 36.05 34.58 -1.46
N GLU A 106 35.97 34.20 -2.73
CA GLU A 106 37.15 33.97 -3.57
C GLU A 106 37.89 35.28 -3.81
N ASN A 107 37.23 36.39 -4.10
CA ASN A 107 37.84 37.72 -4.24
C ASN A 107 38.57 38.14 -2.96
N LEU A 108 37.94 37.94 -1.79
CA LEU A 108 38.54 38.24 -0.50
C LEU A 108 39.79 37.37 -0.23
N LYS A 109 39.76 36.11 -0.63
CA LYS A 109 40.92 35.22 -0.53
C LYS A 109 42.11 35.74 -1.35
N GLU A 110 41.87 36.09 -2.61
CA GLU A 110 42.91 36.61 -3.49
C GLU A 110 43.51 37.92 -2.93
N GLU A 111 42.67 38.85 -2.46
CA GLU A 111 43.11 40.08 -1.82
C GLU A 111 43.89 39.82 -0.54
N ASN A 112 43.44 38.88 0.31
CA ASN A 112 44.14 38.52 1.54
C ASN A 112 45.52 37.90 1.28
N VAL A 113 45.68 37.09 0.24
CA VAL A 113 46.98 36.56 -0.17
C VAL A 113 47.91 37.73 -0.57
N PHE A 114 47.42 38.64 -1.44
CA PHE A 114 48.19 39.81 -1.85
C PHE A 114 48.59 40.70 -0.67
N LEU A 115 47.66 41.02 0.23
CA LEU A 115 47.93 41.82 1.42
C LEU A 115 48.91 41.13 2.37
N THR A 116 48.83 39.83 2.53
CA THR A 116 49.74 39.04 3.35
C THR A 116 51.17 39.10 2.82
N ASP A 117 51.33 38.91 1.51
CA ASP A 117 52.64 38.98 0.85
C ASP A 117 53.25 40.40 0.94
N LEU A 118 52.42 41.45 0.79
CA LEU A 118 52.84 42.83 0.90
C LEU A 118 53.24 43.19 2.34
N VAL A 119 52.46 42.79 3.34
CA VAL A 119 52.79 42.98 4.77
C VAL A 119 54.09 42.26 5.10
N LYS A 120 54.27 41.04 4.62
CA LYS A 120 55.50 40.26 4.81
C LYS A 120 56.69 40.93 4.17
N TYR A 121 56.63 41.42 2.94
CA TYR A 121 57.68 42.14 2.25
C TYR A 121 58.09 43.41 3.03
N LEU A 122 57.15 44.22 3.48
CA LEU A 122 57.45 45.42 4.27
C LEU A 122 58.07 45.10 5.63
N ARG A 123 57.67 44.07 6.33
CA ARG A 123 58.25 43.66 7.60
C ARG A 123 59.63 43.00 7.46
N ASP A 124 59.68 41.95 6.64
CA ASP A 124 60.78 41.01 6.63
C ASP A 124 61.90 41.52 5.72
N ASP A 125 61.56 42.02 4.53
CA ASP A 125 62.56 42.45 3.53
C ASP A 125 63.02 43.92 3.67
N LEU A 126 62.05 44.80 4.06
CA LEU A 126 62.40 46.23 4.24
C LEU A 126 62.61 46.63 5.70
N GLY A 127 62.40 45.73 6.68
CA GLY A 127 62.60 45.97 8.11
C GLY A 127 61.70 47.07 8.67
N VAL A 128 60.53 47.31 8.08
CA VAL A 128 59.59 48.31 8.56
C VAL A 128 58.92 47.80 9.84
N ILE A 129 58.95 48.57 10.90
CA ILE A 129 58.34 48.27 12.19
C ILE A 129 57.04 49.09 12.40
N SER A 130 56.06 48.50 12.99
CA SER A 130 54.76 49.14 13.26
C SER A 130 54.74 50.07 14.48
N THR A 131 55.83 50.10 15.26
CA THR A 131 55.94 50.89 16.48
C THR A 131 56.59 52.28 16.21
N PRO A 132 56.21 53.29 17.02
CA PRO A 132 56.91 54.60 16.91
C PRO A 132 58.40 54.49 17.18
N GLY A 133 59.17 55.22 16.40
CA GLY A 133 60.63 55.35 16.60
C GLY A 133 60.97 56.07 17.92
N PRO A 134 62.30 56.24 18.25
CA PRO A 134 62.74 56.87 19.50
C PRO A 134 62.25 58.34 19.66
N THR A 135 61.87 59.00 18.59
CA THR A 135 61.33 60.38 18.55
C THR A 135 59.84 60.45 18.79
N GLY A 136 59.16 59.31 18.94
CA GLY A 136 57.70 59.26 19.07
C GLY A 136 56.95 59.44 17.76
N GLU A 137 57.66 59.72 16.66
CA GLU A 137 57.04 59.87 15.33
C GLU A 137 56.94 58.50 14.59
N ILE A 138 55.81 58.29 13.98
CA ILE A 138 55.57 57.09 13.15
C ILE A 138 56.03 57.40 11.72
N SER A 139 56.95 56.60 11.18
CA SER A 139 57.40 56.78 9.82
C SER A 139 56.26 56.62 8.79
N PRO A 140 56.35 57.25 7.59
CA PRO A 140 55.37 57.03 6.53
C PRO A 140 55.16 55.53 6.18
N CYS A 141 56.26 54.78 6.13
CA CYS A 141 56.24 53.35 5.82
C CYS A 141 55.53 52.55 6.95
N SER A 142 55.79 52.97 8.25
CA SER A 142 55.09 52.33 9.37
C SER A 142 53.57 52.61 9.37
N LYS A 143 53.12 53.79 8.91
CA LYS A 143 51.70 54.09 8.73
C LYS A 143 51.11 53.23 7.67
N ILE A 144 51.77 53.08 6.50
CA ILE A 144 51.29 52.16 5.43
C ILE A 144 51.21 50.72 5.93
N LEU A 145 52.21 50.25 6.66
CA LEU A 145 52.17 48.88 7.22
C LEU A 145 50.99 48.71 8.16
N ASN A 146 50.74 49.65 9.09
CA ASN A 146 49.59 49.58 10.00
C ASN A 146 48.25 49.59 9.26
N GLU A 147 48.10 50.37 8.20
CA GLU A 147 46.90 50.44 7.37
C GLU A 147 46.63 49.08 6.63
N LEU A 148 47.71 48.48 6.10
CA LEU A 148 47.61 47.17 5.41
C LEU A 148 47.27 46.06 6.40
N GLU A 149 47.85 46.04 7.59
CA GLU A 149 47.54 45.08 8.63
C GLU A 149 46.09 45.23 9.13
N ALA A 150 45.60 46.45 9.32
CA ALA A 150 44.21 46.73 9.67
C ALA A 150 43.26 46.27 8.56
N ARG A 151 43.59 46.49 7.28
CA ARG A 151 42.80 46.03 6.13
C ARG A 151 42.78 44.50 6.04
N LEU A 152 43.95 43.87 6.21
CA LEU A 152 44.05 42.40 6.22
C LEU A 152 43.21 41.79 7.36
N SER A 153 43.30 42.33 8.59
CA SER A 153 42.49 41.89 9.73
C SER A 153 41.00 42.03 9.47
N LYS A 154 40.58 43.17 8.90
CA LYS A 154 39.18 43.40 8.54
C LYS A 154 38.69 42.42 7.46
N ASN A 155 39.50 42.19 6.42
CA ASN A 155 39.16 41.27 5.35
C ASN A 155 39.04 39.82 5.87
N LEU A 156 39.92 39.39 6.78
CA LEU A 156 39.86 38.08 7.41
C LEU A 156 38.58 37.91 8.26
N SER A 157 38.18 38.98 9.00
CA SER A 157 36.91 38.99 9.75
C SER A 157 35.74 38.86 8.78
N ASN A 158 35.67 39.70 7.75
CA ASN A 158 34.61 39.68 6.73
C ASN A 158 34.55 38.31 6.03
N GLN A 159 35.71 37.69 5.73
CA GLN A 159 35.74 36.37 5.13
C GLN A 159 35.15 35.30 6.04
N SER A 160 35.44 35.38 7.36
CA SER A 160 34.90 34.45 8.34
C SER A 160 33.38 34.59 8.47
N GLU A 161 32.87 35.83 8.52
CA GLU A 161 31.42 36.11 8.55
C GLU A 161 30.74 35.58 7.28
N LEU A 162 31.34 35.85 6.12
CA LEU A 162 30.79 35.38 4.82
C LEU A 162 30.73 33.85 4.71
N VAL A 163 31.71 33.15 5.30
CA VAL A 163 31.69 31.67 5.35
C VAL A 163 30.50 31.17 6.20
N ILE A 164 30.28 31.82 7.37
CA ILE A 164 29.13 31.47 8.24
C ILE A 164 27.81 31.72 7.52
N ASP A 165 27.65 32.90 6.91
CA ASP A 165 26.45 33.27 6.18
C ASP A 165 26.16 32.27 5.04
N ARG A 166 27.20 31.87 4.31
CA ARG A 166 27.10 30.87 3.25
C ARG A 166 26.65 29.51 3.79
N MET A 167 27.19 29.08 4.94
CA MET A 167 26.76 27.83 5.58
C MET A 167 25.26 27.86 5.97
N ASN A 168 24.79 29.01 6.48
CA ASN A 168 23.37 29.20 6.81
C ASN A 168 22.50 29.12 5.53
N VAL A 169 22.90 29.79 4.46
CA VAL A 169 22.16 29.74 3.17
C VAL A 169 22.20 28.33 2.57
N GLU A 170 23.29 27.58 2.68
CA GLU A 170 23.36 26.18 2.24
C GLU A 170 22.41 25.28 3.07
N ALA A 171 22.26 25.52 4.36
CA ALA A 171 21.28 24.84 5.20
C ALA A 171 19.84 25.17 4.76
N GLU A 172 19.51 26.44 4.52
CA GLU A 172 18.20 26.87 4.01
C GLU A 172 17.88 26.27 2.63
N ILE A 173 18.86 26.18 1.72
CA ILE A 173 18.73 25.50 0.42
C ILE A 173 18.37 24.02 0.63
N TYR A 174 19.03 23.36 1.57
CA TYR A 174 18.74 21.96 1.88
C TYR A 174 17.31 21.80 2.42
N GLU A 175 16.92 22.63 3.38
CA GLU A 175 15.57 22.62 3.95
C GLU A 175 14.49 22.87 2.89
N GLU A 176 14.67 23.88 2.03
CA GLU A 176 13.73 24.20 0.96
C GLU A 176 13.53 23.01 0.01
N ARG A 177 14.60 22.30 -0.34
CA ARG A 177 14.53 21.10 -1.19
C ARG A 177 13.80 19.92 -0.56
N GLN A 178 13.70 19.89 0.76
CA GLN A 178 13.00 18.83 1.50
C GLN A 178 11.50 19.12 1.68
N LYS A 179 11.04 20.31 1.34
CA LYS A 179 9.63 20.67 1.46
C LYS A 179 8.77 19.91 0.44
N PRO A 180 7.57 19.46 0.84
CA PRO A 180 6.65 18.78 -0.06
C PRO A 180 6.16 19.72 -1.16
N ARG A 181 5.93 19.16 -2.35
CA ARG A 181 5.37 19.89 -3.48
C ARG A 181 3.85 19.87 -3.43
N TYR A 182 3.25 21.03 -3.61
CA TYR A 182 1.79 21.19 -3.57
C TYR A 182 1.06 20.33 -4.62
N GLU A 183 1.62 20.24 -5.82
CA GLU A 183 1.06 19.43 -6.91
C GLU A 183 1.08 17.95 -6.59
N GLU A 184 2.15 17.44 -5.99
CA GLU A 184 2.30 16.03 -5.59
C GLU A 184 1.27 15.68 -4.51
N LEU A 185 1.12 16.52 -3.49
CA LEU A 185 0.12 16.33 -2.44
C LEU A 185 -1.31 16.34 -3.01
N ASN A 186 -1.61 17.26 -3.93
CA ASN A 186 -2.93 17.30 -4.56
C ASN A 186 -3.19 16.08 -5.45
N GLN A 187 -2.17 15.56 -6.13
CA GLN A 187 -2.28 14.35 -6.94
C GLN A 187 -2.56 13.14 -6.04
N LEU A 188 -1.84 12.99 -4.93
CA LEU A 188 -2.08 11.92 -3.95
C LEU A 188 -3.48 12.01 -3.34
N LYS A 189 -3.97 13.21 -2.99
CA LYS A 189 -5.34 13.42 -2.50
C LYS A 189 -6.39 13.01 -3.54
N ARG A 190 -6.19 13.31 -4.82
CA ARG A 190 -7.08 12.87 -5.91
C ARG A 190 -7.05 11.34 -6.05
N THR A 191 -5.87 10.74 -5.99
CA THR A 191 -5.72 9.28 -6.01
C THR A 191 -6.44 8.63 -4.84
N LEU A 192 -6.32 9.19 -3.64
CA LEU A 192 -7.03 8.71 -2.45
C LEU A 192 -8.55 8.78 -2.62
N ALA A 193 -9.08 9.89 -3.16
CA ALA A 193 -10.50 10.04 -3.43
C ALA A 193 -11.02 9.01 -4.46
N LEU A 194 -10.21 8.67 -5.48
CA LEU A 194 -10.53 7.61 -6.43
C LEU A 194 -10.53 6.22 -5.77
N PHE A 195 -9.62 5.96 -4.84
CA PHE A 195 -9.64 4.73 -4.04
C PHE A 195 -10.90 4.65 -3.19
N ASP A 196 -11.29 5.74 -2.51
CA ASP A 196 -12.50 5.78 -1.68
C ASP A 196 -13.75 5.43 -2.51
N THR A 197 -13.91 6.02 -3.70
CA THR A 197 -15.04 5.75 -4.61
C THR A 197 -15.02 4.29 -5.11
N ASN A 198 -13.89 3.81 -5.60
CA ASN A 198 -13.76 2.44 -6.10
C ASN A 198 -14.00 1.41 -5.00
N MET A 199 -13.56 1.68 -3.77
CA MET A 199 -13.76 0.78 -2.63
C MET A 199 -15.23 0.67 -2.23
N GLU A 200 -16.01 1.75 -2.37
CA GLU A 200 -17.45 1.72 -2.12
C GLU A 200 -18.16 0.81 -3.12
N ASP A 201 -17.86 0.95 -4.42
CA ASP A 201 -18.37 0.08 -5.49
C ASP A 201 -18.03 -1.39 -5.27
N TYR A 202 -16.80 -1.68 -4.85
CA TYR A 202 -16.39 -3.06 -4.58
C TYR A 202 -17.07 -3.64 -3.34
N ARG A 203 -17.30 -2.86 -2.30
CA ARG A 203 -18.02 -3.29 -1.11
C ARG A 203 -19.49 -3.60 -1.42
N GLU A 204 -20.14 -2.79 -2.25
CA GLU A 204 -21.49 -3.02 -2.71
C GLU A 204 -21.60 -4.34 -3.48
N LYS A 205 -20.72 -4.54 -4.49
CA LYS A 205 -20.64 -5.80 -5.24
C LYS A 205 -20.36 -7.01 -4.35
N HIS A 206 -19.51 -6.84 -3.34
CA HIS A 206 -19.21 -7.91 -2.39
C HIS A 206 -20.44 -8.29 -1.54
N ALA A 207 -21.23 -7.30 -1.12
CA ALA A 207 -22.47 -7.55 -0.40
C ALA A 207 -23.50 -8.29 -1.27
N GLU A 208 -23.64 -7.92 -2.55
CA GLU A 208 -24.50 -8.62 -3.52
C GLU A 208 -24.06 -10.07 -3.74
N LEU A 209 -22.76 -10.31 -3.93
CA LEU A 209 -22.20 -11.66 -4.07
C LEU A 209 -22.37 -12.50 -2.81
N THR A 210 -22.26 -11.91 -1.63
CA THR A 210 -22.52 -12.58 -0.36
C THR A 210 -23.95 -13.10 -0.31
N GLN A 211 -24.92 -12.25 -0.66
CA GLN A 211 -26.32 -12.66 -0.69
C GLN A 211 -26.60 -13.74 -1.74
N ALA A 212 -25.99 -13.64 -2.92
CA ALA A 212 -26.15 -14.62 -3.98
C ALA A 212 -25.55 -15.98 -3.59
N LYS A 213 -24.36 -15.97 -2.98
CA LYS A 213 -23.70 -17.17 -2.44
C LYS A 213 -24.54 -17.85 -1.36
N ASP A 214 -25.05 -17.09 -0.38
CA ASP A 214 -25.85 -17.62 0.69
C ASP A 214 -27.19 -18.26 0.18
N LYS A 215 -27.81 -17.65 -0.82
CA LYS A 215 -28.98 -18.24 -1.50
C LYS A 215 -28.62 -19.55 -2.22
N ALA A 216 -27.51 -19.56 -2.96
CA ALA A 216 -27.04 -20.74 -3.67
C ALA A 216 -26.66 -21.88 -2.71
N GLU A 217 -26.11 -21.57 -1.54
CA GLU A 217 -25.80 -22.54 -0.49
C GLU A 217 -27.07 -23.18 0.07
N VAL A 218 -28.13 -22.40 0.30
CA VAL A 218 -29.43 -22.92 0.73
C VAL A 218 -30.05 -23.80 -0.36
N GLU A 219 -29.98 -23.43 -1.63
CA GLU A 219 -30.44 -24.23 -2.77
C GLU A 219 -29.69 -25.57 -2.85
N LEU A 220 -28.35 -25.52 -2.74
CA LEU A 220 -27.49 -26.71 -2.72
C LEU A 220 -27.86 -27.66 -1.57
N ASN A 221 -27.95 -27.14 -0.36
CA ASN A 221 -28.31 -27.95 0.81
C ASN A 221 -29.68 -28.64 0.65
N LYS A 222 -30.69 -27.93 0.09
CA LYS A 222 -31.98 -28.52 -0.21
C LYS A 222 -31.91 -29.63 -1.26
N ALA A 223 -31.13 -29.42 -2.33
CA ALA A 223 -30.94 -30.42 -3.38
C ALA A 223 -30.19 -31.67 -2.87
N GLN A 224 -29.18 -31.49 -2.02
CA GLN A 224 -28.45 -32.57 -1.38
C GLN A 224 -29.35 -33.37 -0.43
N GLN A 225 -30.16 -32.70 0.38
CA GLN A 225 -31.07 -33.35 1.30
C GLN A 225 -32.13 -34.19 0.52
N ALA A 226 -32.71 -33.60 -0.52
CA ALA A 226 -33.70 -34.32 -1.34
C ALA A 226 -33.12 -35.54 -2.04
N LEU A 227 -31.88 -35.48 -2.49
CA LEU A 227 -31.19 -36.64 -3.06
C LEU A 227 -30.85 -37.70 -1.99
N SER A 228 -30.40 -37.28 -0.81
CA SER A 228 -30.13 -38.18 0.31
C SER A 228 -31.39 -38.97 0.76
N ASP A 229 -32.49 -38.26 0.86
CA ASP A 229 -33.79 -38.89 1.24
C ASP A 229 -34.19 -39.98 0.26
N LEU A 230 -34.06 -39.76 -1.07
CA LEU A 230 -34.34 -40.75 -2.10
C LEU A 230 -33.39 -41.96 -2.04
N ILE A 231 -32.11 -41.71 -1.80
CA ILE A 231 -31.07 -42.77 -1.67
C ILE A 231 -31.40 -43.66 -0.44
N ASP A 232 -31.86 -43.10 0.64
CA ASP A 232 -32.17 -43.83 1.87
C ASP A 232 -33.47 -44.62 1.71
N GLU A 233 -34.47 -44.07 0.97
CA GLU A 233 -35.69 -44.80 0.60
C GLU A 233 -35.34 -45.99 -0.33
N GLU A 234 -34.52 -45.79 -1.36
CA GLU A 234 -34.07 -46.86 -2.26
C GLU A 234 -33.40 -48.02 -1.51
N LYS A 235 -32.45 -47.65 -0.58
CA LYS A 235 -31.80 -48.65 0.27
C LYS A 235 -32.82 -49.43 1.13
N SER A 236 -33.86 -48.76 1.66
CA SER A 236 -34.91 -49.38 2.47
C SER A 236 -35.74 -50.34 1.66
N VAL A 237 -36.17 -49.94 0.46
CA VAL A 237 -36.93 -50.78 -0.49
C VAL A 237 -36.07 -51.99 -0.90
N GLY A 238 -34.78 -51.77 -1.25
CA GLY A 238 -33.85 -52.86 -1.59
C GLY A 238 -33.67 -53.90 -0.48
N LYS A 239 -33.55 -53.46 0.79
CA LYS A 239 -33.51 -54.35 1.96
C LYS A 239 -34.80 -55.15 2.11
N SER A 240 -35.96 -54.55 1.94
CA SER A 240 -37.25 -55.20 2.01
C SER A 240 -37.46 -56.23 0.91
N LEU A 241 -37.08 -55.91 -0.32
CA LEU A 241 -37.08 -56.86 -1.45
C LEU A 241 -36.21 -58.08 -1.20
N LYS A 242 -34.98 -57.87 -0.69
CA LYS A 242 -34.07 -58.99 -0.35
C LYS A 242 -34.67 -59.93 0.70
N LYS A 243 -35.32 -59.39 1.73
CA LYS A 243 -35.98 -60.18 2.77
C LYS A 243 -37.13 -61.00 2.24
N LEU A 244 -38.01 -60.39 1.40
CA LEU A 244 -39.15 -61.08 0.84
C LEU A 244 -38.74 -62.19 -0.15
N ARG A 245 -37.75 -61.94 -1.03
CA ARG A 245 -37.21 -62.93 -1.96
C ARG A 245 -36.57 -64.11 -1.23
N ALA A 246 -35.85 -63.86 -0.12
CA ALA A 246 -35.28 -64.92 0.71
C ALA A 246 -36.39 -65.79 1.39
N ALA A 247 -37.52 -65.17 1.81
CA ALA A 247 -38.66 -65.89 2.38
C ALA A 247 -39.48 -66.67 1.35
N GLU A 248 -39.49 -66.26 0.07
CA GLU A 248 -40.15 -66.98 -1.02
C GLU A 248 -39.37 -68.24 -1.45
N ASN A 249 -38.03 -68.24 -1.29
CA ASN A 249 -37.11 -69.33 -1.64
C ASN A 249 -36.86 -70.33 -0.48
N SER A 250 -37.49 -70.12 0.70
CA SER A 250 -37.35 -70.97 1.87
C SER A 250 -38.64 -71.76 2.12
#